data_64778ac4353b8b0271bce7331fcd4d76
#
_entry.id   64778ac4353b8b0271bce7331fcd4d76
#
_cell.length_a   1.000
_cell.length_b   1.000
_cell.length_c   1.000
_cell.angle_alpha   90.00
_cell.angle_beta   90.00
_cell.angle_gamma   90.00
#
_symmetry.space_group_name_H-M   'P 1'
#
loop_
_entity.id
_entity.type
_entity.pdbx_description
1 polymer ?
#
loop_
_entity_poly.entity_id
_entity_poly.type
_entity_poly.pdbx_seq_one_letter_code
_entity_poly.pdbx_strand_id
1 'polypeptide(L)'
;EFMLNLLFHLKMNGRQFCWLIVGSGSPELREHLQYQIDSMGMHDDVFIADNVFPAAPVYRVASLVVLPSENESFGMVLAEASAFSVPVVATQIGGIPEVIQNNQTGTLLPASNKHAWMCALNDFFNDPGRFYQMARLAKQDIE
;
A
#
# COMPACT_ATOMS: atom_id res chain seq x y z
N GLU A 1 10.12 -0.04 7.51
CA GLU A 1 11.42 -0.55 7.08
C GLU A 1 11.29 -1.55 5.93
N PHE A 2 10.48 -2.61 6.08
CA PHE A 2 10.24 -3.60 5.02
C PHE A 2 9.86 -2.96 3.67
N MET A 3 8.85 -2.09 3.64
CA MET A 3 8.41 -1.41 2.42
C MET A 3 9.47 -0.46 1.86
N LEU A 4 10.22 0.27 2.68
CA LEU A 4 11.28 1.15 2.19
C LEU A 4 12.34 0.40 1.40
N ASN A 5 12.71 -0.80 1.84
CA ASN A 5 13.64 -1.66 1.10
C ASN A 5 13.06 -2.08 -0.27
N LEU A 6 11.77 -2.43 -0.34
CA LEU A 6 11.12 -2.77 -1.61
C LEU A 6 11.06 -1.57 -2.56
N LEU A 7 10.70 -0.39 -2.04
CA LEU A 7 10.65 0.85 -2.81
C LEU A 7 12.03 1.25 -3.35
N PHE A 8 13.07 1.08 -2.53
CA PHE A 8 14.44 1.30 -2.98
C PHE A 8 14.82 0.40 -4.17
N HIS A 9 14.50 -0.89 -4.10
CA HIS A 9 14.73 -1.80 -5.23
C HIS A 9 13.90 -1.44 -6.47
N LEU A 10 12.66 -1.00 -6.31
CA LEU A 10 11.85 -0.51 -7.44
C LEU A 10 12.49 0.71 -8.10
N LYS A 11 12.96 1.67 -7.29
CA LYS A 11 13.66 2.87 -7.79
C LYS A 11 14.94 2.48 -8.55
N MET A 12 15.75 1.58 -7.98
CA MET A 12 16.98 1.11 -8.63
C MET A 12 16.71 0.39 -9.95
N ASN A 13 15.55 -0.22 -10.11
CA ASN A 13 15.07 -0.83 -11.35
C ASN A 13 14.37 0.16 -12.30
N GLY A 14 14.48 1.46 -12.05
CA GLY A 14 13.96 2.52 -12.92
C GLY A 14 12.46 2.78 -12.80
N ARG A 15 11.77 2.23 -11.79
CA ARG A 15 10.37 2.54 -11.54
C ARG A 15 10.23 3.95 -10.93
N GLN A 16 9.28 4.71 -11.45
CA GLN A 16 8.94 6.04 -10.93
C GLN A 16 7.66 5.95 -10.11
N PHE A 17 7.67 6.51 -8.93
CA PHE A 17 6.52 6.52 -8.00
C PHE A 17 6.58 7.73 -7.07
N CYS A 18 5.44 8.08 -6.52
CA CYS A 18 5.32 8.93 -5.35
C CYS A 18 4.63 8.10 -4.27
N TRP A 19 5.32 7.89 -3.15
CA TRP A 19 4.84 7.06 -2.06
C TRP A 19 4.51 7.90 -0.84
N LEU A 20 3.27 7.81 -0.37
CA LEU A 20 2.81 8.51 0.82
C LEU A 20 2.60 7.52 1.96
N ILE A 21 3.33 7.70 3.05
CA ILE A 21 3.13 7.00 4.32
C ILE A 21 2.18 7.85 5.16
N VAL A 22 0.98 7.33 5.43
CA VAL A 22 -0.05 8.03 6.22
C VAL A 22 -0.27 7.28 7.53
N GLY A 23 -0.17 7.97 8.64
CA GLY A 23 -0.45 7.40 9.95
C GLY A 23 0.15 8.23 11.07
N SER A 24 -0.31 7.96 12.29
CA SER A 24 0.29 8.51 13.51
C SER A 24 1.35 7.55 14.04
N GLY A 25 2.47 8.11 14.45
CA GLY A 25 3.55 7.38 15.11
C GLY A 25 4.22 8.27 16.15
N SER A 26 5.11 7.70 16.96
CA SER A 26 5.92 8.53 17.85
C SER A 26 6.87 9.43 17.03
N PRO A 27 7.28 10.59 17.58
CA PRO A 27 8.28 11.45 16.95
C PRO A 27 9.55 10.70 16.57
N GLU A 28 10.01 9.80 17.44
CA GLU A 28 11.23 9.00 17.22
C GLU A 28 11.09 8.05 16.04
N LEU A 29 9.90 7.42 15.88
CA LEU A 29 9.62 6.57 14.72
C LEU A 29 9.64 7.38 13.42
N ARG A 30 9.03 8.56 13.45
CA ARG A 30 9.02 9.47 12.29
C ARG A 30 10.43 9.91 11.90
N GLU A 31 11.23 10.33 12.87
CA GLU A 31 12.64 10.72 12.63
C GLU A 31 13.45 9.55 12.07
N HIS A 32 13.27 8.36 12.61
CA HIS A 32 13.93 7.15 12.12
C HIS A 32 13.55 6.83 10.67
N LEU A 33 12.26 6.87 10.33
CA LEU A 33 11.81 6.66 8.95
C LEU A 33 12.34 7.73 8.01
N GLN A 34 12.34 9.00 8.42
CA GLN A 34 12.88 10.08 7.60
C GLN A 34 14.37 9.88 7.35
N TYR A 35 15.14 9.53 8.38
CA TYR A 35 16.56 9.21 8.23
C TYR A 35 16.79 8.06 7.23
N GLN A 36 15.99 7.01 7.27
CA GLN A 36 16.09 5.90 6.31
C GLN A 36 15.76 6.37 4.88
N ILE A 37 14.70 7.13 4.69
CA ILE A 37 14.32 7.70 3.39
C ILE A 37 15.45 8.52 2.79
N ASP A 38 16.04 9.39 3.60
CA ASP A 38 17.12 10.28 3.18
C ASP A 38 18.40 9.49 2.87
N SER A 39 18.76 8.52 3.72
CA SER A 39 19.94 7.67 3.53
C SER A 39 19.87 6.78 2.28
N MET A 40 18.67 6.43 1.85
CA MET A 40 18.39 5.69 0.61
C MET A 40 18.24 6.61 -0.62
N GLY A 41 18.36 7.93 -0.46
CA GLY A 41 18.18 8.88 -1.55
C GLY A 41 16.76 8.92 -2.12
N MET A 42 15.75 8.67 -1.28
CA MET A 42 14.33 8.62 -1.68
C MET A 42 13.51 9.82 -1.19
N HIS A 43 14.16 10.91 -0.77
CA HIS A 43 13.50 12.11 -0.22
C HIS A 43 12.55 12.81 -1.20
N ASP A 44 12.73 12.61 -2.52
CA ASP A 44 11.83 13.16 -3.55
C ASP A 44 10.70 12.17 -3.95
N ASP A 45 10.76 10.93 -3.49
CA ASP A 45 9.84 9.87 -3.89
C ASP A 45 8.92 9.39 -2.75
N VAL A 46 9.37 9.54 -1.49
CA VAL A 46 8.68 9.04 -0.29
C VAL A 46 8.42 10.16 0.69
N PHE A 47 7.17 10.32 1.06
CA PHE A 47 6.71 11.38 1.96
C PHE A 47 5.97 10.78 3.16
N ILE A 48 6.13 11.38 4.33
CA ILE A 48 5.43 11.00 5.55
C ILE A 48 4.40 12.09 5.86
N ALA A 49 3.14 11.70 5.99
CA ALA A 49 2.06 12.56 6.45
C ALA A 49 1.46 12.02 7.75
N ASP A 50 1.15 12.91 8.67
CA ASP A 50 0.35 12.58 9.84
C ASP A 50 -1.07 12.19 9.40
N ASN A 51 -1.90 11.74 10.35
CA ASN A 51 -3.28 11.36 10.05
C ASN A 51 -3.98 12.44 9.21
N VAL A 52 -4.38 12.04 8.01
CA VAL A 52 -5.15 12.90 7.10
C VAL A 52 -6.63 12.64 7.33
N PHE A 53 -7.34 13.65 7.81
CA PHE A 53 -8.78 13.56 7.99
C PHE A 53 -9.49 14.78 7.36
N PRO A 54 -10.50 14.58 6.52
CA PRO A 54 -10.99 13.30 5.99
C PRO A 54 -10.01 12.64 5.03
N ALA A 55 -9.96 11.30 5.00
CA ALA A 55 -9.03 10.54 4.17
C ALA A 55 -9.42 10.48 2.66
N ALA A 56 -10.66 10.83 2.33
CA ALA A 56 -11.18 10.77 0.97
C ALA A 56 -10.30 11.44 -0.10
N PRO A 57 -9.67 12.61 0.11
CA PRO A 57 -8.79 13.21 -0.87
C PRO A 57 -7.57 12.33 -1.20
N VAL A 58 -7.05 11.58 -0.22
CA VAL A 58 -5.91 10.67 -0.41
C VAL A 58 -6.32 9.52 -1.34
N TYR A 59 -7.45 8.88 -1.08
CA TYR A 59 -7.94 7.78 -1.93
C TYR A 59 -8.27 8.23 -3.35
N ARG A 60 -8.74 9.47 -3.56
CA ARG A 60 -9.04 10.00 -4.90
C ARG A 60 -7.82 10.17 -5.79
N VAL A 61 -6.64 10.34 -5.23
CA VAL A 61 -5.39 10.52 -5.98
C VAL A 61 -4.51 9.28 -5.94
N ALA A 62 -4.78 8.33 -5.06
CA ALA A 62 -4.03 7.10 -4.94
C ALA A 62 -4.25 6.19 -6.16
N SER A 63 -3.15 5.67 -6.70
CA SER A 63 -3.18 4.65 -7.75
C SER A 63 -3.18 3.23 -7.17
N LEU A 64 -2.65 3.08 -5.95
CA LEU A 64 -2.56 1.82 -5.22
C LEU A 64 -2.51 2.12 -3.72
N VAL A 65 -3.23 1.33 -2.93
CA VAL A 65 -3.10 1.30 -1.48
C VAL A 65 -2.38 0.03 -1.07
N VAL A 66 -1.36 0.18 -0.24
CA VAL A 66 -0.54 -0.94 0.25
C VAL A 66 -0.61 -0.99 1.77
N LEU A 67 -0.96 -2.15 2.31
CA LEU A 67 -1.06 -2.38 3.76
C LEU A 67 -0.20 -3.59 4.17
N PRO A 68 1.10 -3.38 4.45
CA PRO A 68 2.02 -4.45 4.83
C PRO A 68 2.03 -4.69 6.35
N SER A 69 0.86 -4.70 6.97
CA SER A 69 0.72 -4.86 8.43
C SER A 69 1.16 -6.24 8.88
N GLU A 70 1.82 -6.31 10.04
CA GLU A 70 2.13 -7.55 10.74
C GLU A 70 1.02 -7.94 11.73
N ASN A 71 0.22 -6.96 12.13
CA ASN A 71 -0.96 -7.14 12.98
C ASN A 71 -2.08 -6.23 12.47
N GLU A 72 -3.22 -6.80 12.16
CA GLU A 72 -4.39 -6.06 11.69
C GLU A 72 -5.67 -6.76 12.16
N SER A 73 -6.56 -6.00 12.76
CA SER A 73 -7.82 -6.54 13.24
C SER A 73 -8.84 -6.70 12.11
N PHE A 74 -9.02 -5.67 11.28
CA PHE A 74 -10.06 -5.67 10.26
C PHE A 74 -9.61 -5.07 8.91
N GLY A 75 -8.66 -4.12 8.90
CA GLY A 75 -8.20 -3.50 7.66
C GLY A 75 -9.17 -2.44 7.11
N MET A 76 -9.70 -1.56 7.95
CA MET A 76 -10.62 -0.49 7.54
C MET A 76 -10.10 0.34 6.36
N VAL A 77 -8.79 0.59 6.31
CA VAL A 77 -8.12 1.29 5.19
C VAL A 77 -8.38 0.62 3.86
N LEU A 78 -8.48 -0.72 3.83
CA LEU A 78 -8.75 -1.48 2.60
C LEU A 78 -10.22 -1.37 2.17
N ALA A 79 -11.14 -1.38 3.13
CA ALA A 79 -12.57 -1.14 2.86
C ALA A 79 -12.79 0.28 2.31
N GLU A 80 -12.14 1.27 2.91
CA GLU A 80 -12.16 2.65 2.42
C GLU A 80 -11.57 2.76 1.01
N ALA A 81 -10.40 2.17 0.75
CA ALA A 81 -9.80 2.15 -0.58
C ALA A 81 -10.73 1.50 -1.62
N SER A 82 -11.37 0.38 -1.26
CA SER A 82 -12.33 -0.33 -2.12
C SER A 82 -13.54 0.54 -2.46
N ALA A 83 -14.08 1.30 -1.50
CA ALA A 83 -15.18 2.24 -1.74
C ALA A 83 -14.83 3.33 -2.79
N PHE A 84 -13.56 3.69 -2.88
CA PHE A 84 -13.03 4.61 -3.90
C PHE A 84 -12.54 3.90 -5.19
N SER A 85 -12.71 2.58 -5.31
CA SER A 85 -12.18 1.78 -6.43
C SER A 85 -10.66 1.91 -6.58
N VAL A 86 -9.94 2.06 -5.48
CA VAL A 86 -8.47 2.06 -5.47
C VAL A 86 -7.98 0.63 -5.33
N PRO A 87 -7.08 0.15 -6.20
CA PRO A 87 -6.45 -1.16 -6.05
C PRO A 87 -5.76 -1.33 -4.70
N VAL A 88 -5.78 -2.55 -4.16
CA VAL A 88 -5.16 -2.86 -2.88
C VAL A 88 -4.19 -4.03 -2.97
N VAL A 89 -3.07 -3.91 -2.28
CA VAL A 89 -2.12 -5.00 -1.98
C VAL A 89 -1.91 -5.02 -0.48
N ALA A 90 -2.22 -6.12 0.17
CA ALA A 90 -2.17 -6.20 1.62
C ALA A 90 -1.61 -7.54 2.12
N THR A 91 -1.24 -7.56 3.38
CA THR A 91 -0.85 -8.79 4.07
C THR A 91 -2.06 -9.67 4.31
N GLN A 92 -1.91 -10.98 4.12
CA GLN A 92 -2.95 -11.98 4.40
C GLN A 92 -2.96 -12.34 5.88
N ILE A 93 -3.46 -11.45 6.73
CA ILE A 93 -3.51 -11.65 8.20
C ILE A 93 -4.83 -11.13 8.80
N GLY A 94 -5.14 -11.59 10.01
CA GLY A 94 -6.29 -11.11 10.80
C GLY A 94 -7.59 -11.15 10.02
N GLY A 95 -8.37 -10.08 10.11
CA GLY A 95 -9.64 -9.90 9.40
C GLY A 95 -9.51 -9.40 7.96
N ILE A 96 -8.30 -9.16 7.44
CA ILE A 96 -8.10 -8.68 6.06
C ILE A 96 -8.78 -9.60 5.02
N PRO A 97 -8.67 -10.95 5.10
CA PRO A 97 -9.35 -11.83 4.15
C PRO A 97 -10.88 -11.79 4.19
N GLU A 98 -11.48 -11.21 5.22
CA GLU A 98 -12.94 -10.98 5.29
C GLU A 98 -13.36 -9.74 4.47
N VAL A 99 -12.44 -8.80 4.26
CA VAL A 99 -12.64 -7.55 3.50
C VAL A 99 -12.21 -7.69 2.05
N ILE A 100 -11.10 -8.38 1.80
CA ILE A 100 -10.48 -8.53 0.49
C ILE A 100 -10.38 -10.01 0.11
N GLN A 101 -11.00 -10.37 -0.99
CA GLN A 101 -10.90 -11.70 -1.59
C GLN A 101 -9.66 -11.76 -2.48
N ASN A 102 -8.69 -12.61 -2.11
CA ASN A 102 -7.40 -12.69 -2.82
C ASN A 102 -7.58 -13.00 -4.31
N ASN A 103 -6.94 -12.22 -5.16
CA ASN A 103 -6.97 -12.28 -6.63
C ASN A 103 -8.38 -12.03 -7.26
N GLN A 104 -9.36 -11.60 -6.47
CA GLN A 104 -10.70 -11.23 -6.96
C GLN A 104 -10.98 -9.75 -6.72
N THR A 105 -10.85 -9.27 -5.48
CA THR A 105 -11.10 -7.88 -5.11
C THR A 105 -9.83 -7.14 -4.68
N GLY A 106 -8.70 -7.83 -4.58
CA GLY A 106 -7.39 -7.28 -4.28
C GLY A 106 -6.33 -8.38 -4.24
N THR A 107 -5.11 -8.03 -3.91
CA THR A 107 -3.98 -8.96 -3.80
C THR A 107 -3.57 -9.11 -2.34
N LEU A 108 -3.61 -10.33 -1.84
CA LEU A 108 -3.18 -10.67 -0.48
C LEU A 108 -1.88 -11.50 -0.52
N LEU A 109 -0.93 -11.12 0.32
CA LEU A 109 0.43 -11.67 0.32
C LEU A 109 0.86 -12.08 1.74
N PRO A 110 1.73 -13.09 1.89
CA PRO A 110 2.36 -13.40 3.15
C PRO A 110 3.21 -12.21 3.67
N ALA A 111 3.15 -11.90 4.96
CA ALA A 111 3.79 -10.74 5.58
C ALA A 111 5.29 -10.63 5.28
N SER A 112 6.03 -11.73 5.39
CA SER A 112 7.51 -11.74 5.32
C SER A 112 8.07 -12.15 3.96
N ASN A 113 7.23 -12.35 2.95
CA ASN A 113 7.68 -12.83 1.64
C ASN A 113 8.05 -11.67 0.71
N LYS A 114 9.28 -11.14 0.85
CA LYS A 114 9.80 -10.03 0.02
C LYS A 114 9.65 -10.30 -1.48
N HIS A 115 9.85 -11.53 -1.92
CA HIS A 115 9.74 -11.89 -3.34
C HIS A 115 8.31 -11.73 -3.85
N ALA A 116 7.31 -12.25 -3.13
CA ALA A 116 5.91 -12.12 -3.51
C ALA A 116 5.47 -10.65 -3.57
N TRP A 117 5.90 -9.84 -2.60
CA TRP A 117 5.62 -8.40 -2.56
C TRP A 117 6.28 -7.68 -3.75
N MET A 118 7.54 -7.98 -4.05
CA MET A 118 8.24 -7.39 -5.19
C MET A 118 7.58 -7.78 -6.52
N CYS A 119 7.17 -9.03 -6.68
CA CYS A 119 6.42 -9.47 -7.86
C CYS A 119 5.11 -8.72 -8.01
N ALA A 120 4.29 -8.64 -6.96
CA ALA A 120 3.00 -7.94 -7.02
C ALA A 120 3.13 -6.45 -7.35
N LEU A 121 4.12 -5.76 -6.78
CA LEU A 121 4.39 -4.36 -7.08
C LEU A 121 4.86 -4.18 -8.54
N ASN A 122 5.77 -5.02 -9.03
CA ASN A 122 6.18 -4.99 -10.44
C ASN A 122 5.03 -5.31 -11.39
N ASP A 123 4.16 -6.26 -11.04
CA ASP A 123 2.96 -6.60 -11.82
C ASP A 123 2.03 -5.40 -11.92
N PHE A 124 1.86 -4.63 -10.83
CA PHE A 124 1.09 -3.40 -10.86
C PHE A 124 1.69 -2.36 -11.82
N PHE A 125 3.01 -2.19 -11.84
CA PHE A 125 3.67 -1.29 -12.80
C PHE A 125 3.54 -1.77 -14.25
N ASN A 126 3.57 -3.08 -14.48
CA ASN A 126 3.53 -3.65 -15.82
C ASN A 126 2.11 -3.74 -16.39
N ASP A 127 1.13 -4.08 -15.57
CA ASP A 127 -0.28 -4.23 -15.95
C ASP A 127 -1.21 -3.73 -14.82
N PRO A 128 -1.36 -2.41 -14.66
CA PRO A 128 -2.26 -1.85 -13.66
C PRO A 128 -3.73 -2.15 -13.94
N GLY A 129 -4.09 -2.45 -15.19
CA GLY A 129 -5.46 -2.70 -15.62
C GLY A 129 -6.13 -3.85 -14.84
N ARG A 130 -5.41 -4.94 -14.62
CA ARG A 130 -5.87 -6.07 -13.80
C ARG A 130 -6.22 -5.64 -12.37
N PHE A 131 -5.38 -4.82 -11.76
CA PHE A 131 -5.59 -4.32 -10.40
C PHE A 131 -6.82 -3.40 -10.31
N TYR A 132 -7.02 -2.53 -11.31
CA TYR A 132 -8.22 -1.69 -11.38
C TYR A 132 -9.50 -2.49 -11.64
N GLN A 133 -9.43 -3.63 -12.33
CA GLN A 133 -10.58 -4.54 -12.44
C GLN A 133 -10.95 -5.12 -11.08
N MET A 134 -9.98 -5.61 -10.31
CA MET A 134 -10.21 -6.10 -8.93
C MET A 134 -10.80 -5.00 -8.03
N ALA A 135 -10.29 -3.77 -8.13
CA ALA A 135 -10.79 -2.64 -7.35
C ALA A 135 -12.25 -2.29 -7.67
N ARG A 136 -12.67 -2.41 -8.92
CA ARG A 136 -14.08 -2.23 -9.31
C ARG A 136 -14.98 -3.31 -8.75
N LEU A 137 -14.53 -4.57 -8.72
CA LEU A 137 -15.27 -5.66 -8.09
C LEU A 137 -15.37 -5.44 -6.58
N ALA A 138 -14.26 -5.04 -5.93
CA ALA A 138 -14.25 -4.74 -4.50
C ALA A 138 -15.30 -3.68 -4.11
N LYS A 139 -15.47 -2.65 -4.93
CA LYS A 139 -16.49 -1.63 -4.69
C LYS A 139 -17.91 -2.20 -4.75
N GLN A 140 -18.19 -3.06 -5.72
CA GLN A 140 -19.51 -3.69 -5.87
C GLN A 140 -19.86 -4.60 -4.66
N ASP A 141 -18.87 -5.24 -4.06
CA ASP A 141 -19.08 -6.09 -2.88
C ASP A 141 -19.39 -5.30 -1.60
N ILE A 142 -19.08 -4.00 -1.58
CA ILE A 142 -19.32 -3.10 -0.42
C ILE A 142 -20.66 -2.33 -0.56
N GLU A 143 -21.14 -2.12 -1.77
CA GLU A 143 -22.43 -1.46 -2.04
C GLU A 143 -23.62 -2.39 -1.78
#